data_76dd266c4e7f535590914cc75f682dad
#
_entry.id   76dd266c4e7f535590914cc75f682dad
#
_cell.length_a   1.000
_cell.length_b   1.000
_cell.length_c   1.000
_cell.angle_alpha   90.00
_cell.angle_beta   90.00
_cell.angle_gamma   90.00
#
_symmetry.space_group_name_H-M   'P 1'
#
loop_
_entity.id
_entity.type
_entity.pdbx_description
1 polymer ?
#
loop_
_entity_poly.entity_id
_entity_poly.type
_entity_poly.pdbx_seq_one_letter_code
_entity_poly.pdbx_strand_id
1 'polypeptide(L)'
;MRKYFILSLLLALAVGLSAPLVYSQTTSVKGVCKDLDGKPIDGATVEWQGTETGHQYSIKTNKKGEYFSLGISPGKYNIKLTKDGKEIYHFSGVTVGMDEVTLDFDLKKEQTAAAKGQGVSPEEAKAIAEQQAKASKEQNTVKALNEKLTEAKAASDAGDFEKAISVLNEATAMDSTRDLVWFQLANAYYASAPKQTDPDEKKKRYETASADFQKAIDLRKGSEQAQKDPDSNKKLAAYYNNLAQAYSKSNKIDDALATYNQAAQLDPAGAAMYYFNAGAVLTNAGRTDDAIAAFDKTLAADPTKALAYYWKGINLIGKATVGKDNKMVAPDGTAEAFQKYLELDPNGSMAQTAKDMLGTIGATVETGFGTAKKKPVKK
;
A
#
# COMPACT_ATOMS: atom_id res chain seq x y z
N MET A 1 -42.45 12.30 67.54
CA MET A 1 -43.55 13.24 67.85
C MET A 1 -43.43 14.44 66.96
N ARG A 2 -44.55 14.70 66.18
CA ARG A 2 -45.00 16.00 65.64
C ARG A 2 -44.01 16.79 64.76
N LYS A 3 -44.19 16.78 63.44
CA LYS A 3 -45.05 17.58 62.58
C LYS A 3 -44.86 19.10 62.85
N TYR A 4 -44.43 19.84 61.81
CA TYR A 4 -45.20 21.00 61.27
C TYR A 4 -44.68 21.32 59.87
N PHE A 5 -45.63 21.30 58.96
CA PHE A 5 -45.66 21.87 57.63
C PHE A 5 -45.60 23.41 57.74
N ILE A 6 -44.77 24.07 56.91
CA ILE A 6 -44.96 25.47 56.57
C ILE A 6 -44.94 25.60 55.05
N LEU A 7 -46.10 25.89 54.53
CA LEU A 7 -46.41 26.22 53.14
C LEU A 7 -45.94 27.66 52.89
N SER A 8 -44.89 27.89 52.10
CA SER A 8 -44.49 29.23 51.67
C SER A 8 -44.87 29.38 50.19
N LEU A 9 -45.94 30.13 49.96
CA LEU A 9 -46.39 30.59 48.68
C LEU A 9 -45.43 31.61 48.10
N LEU A 10 -44.58 31.19 47.10
CA LEU A 10 -43.75 32.12 46.32
C LEU A 10 -44.48 32.48 45.05
N LEU A 11 -44.93 33.72 45.02
CA LEU A 11 -45.49 34.42 43.88
C LEU A 11 -44.42 34.61 42.85
N ALA A 12 -44.38 33.78 41.79
CA ALA A 12 -43.48 33.96 40.67
C ALA A 12 -43.97 35.11 39.78
N LEU A 13 -43.27 36.21 39.87
CA LEU A 13 -43.43 37.36 38.98
C LEU A 13 -42.95 36.93 37.58
N ALA A 14 -43.85 36.66 36.67
CA ALA A 14 -43.55 36.42 35.27
C ALA A 14 -43.14 37.74 34.61
N VAL A 15 -41.87 38.09 34.67
CA VAL A 15 -41.28 39.08 33.77
C VAL A 15 -41.19 38.45 32.40
N GLY A 16 -42.14 38.73 31.54
CA GLY A 16 -42.09 38.39 30.13
C GLY A 16 -40.91 39.10 29.48
N LEU A 17 -39.78 38.39 29.37
CA LEU A 17 -38.76 38.75 28.40
C LEU A 17 -39.30 38.48 27.00
N SER A 18 -39.95 39.51 26.43
CA SER A 18 -40.12 39.58 24.98
C SER A 18 -38.74 39.75 24.37
N ALA A 19 -38.06 38.62 24.10
CA ALA A 19 -36.93 38.65 23.21
C ALA A 19 -37.41 39.25 21.87
N PRO A 20 -36.78 40.30 21.38
CA PRO A 20 -37.13 40.79 20.04
C PRO A 20 -36.91 39.63 19.08
N LEU A 21 -37.95 39.28 18.32
CA LEU A 21 -37.80 38.45 17.14
C LEU A 21 -36.86 39.20 16.21
N VAL A 22 -35.57 38.87 16.30
CA VAL A 22 -34.60 39.32 15.31
C VAL A 22 -34.97 38.57 14.04
N TYR A 23 -35.74 39.20 13.21
CA TYR A 23 -35.91 38.76 11.82
C TYR A 23 -34.51 38.77 11.22
N SER A 24 -33.90 37.62 11.09
CA SER A 24 -32.65 37.46 10.34
C SER A 24 -32.95 37.92 8.91
N GLN A 25 -32.54 39.13 8.59
CA GLN A 25 -32.64 39.63 7.24
C GLN A 25 -31.69 38.80 6.41
N THR A 26 -32.22 38.12 5.40
CA THR A 26 -31.47 37.27 4.50
C THR A 26 -31.58 37.84 3.10
N THR A 27 -30.51 37.68 2.33
CA THR A 27 -30.46 38.10 0.93
C THR A 27 -30.36 36.91 -0.02
N SER A 28 -30.47 37.17 -1.31
CA SER A 28 -30.22 36.17 -2.33
C SER A 28 -28.78 36.29 -2.90
N VAL A 29 -28.23 35.16 -3.26
CA VAL A 29 -26.97 35.11 -4.01
C VAL A 29 -27.15 34.28 -5.26
N LYS A 30 -26.55 34.72 -6.36
CA LYS A 30 -26.57 34.02 -7.65
C LYS A 30 -25.26 34.20 -8.39
N GLY A 31 -25.05 33.40 -9.40
CA GLY A 31 -23.90 33.53 -10.31
C GLY A 31 -23.79 32.39 -11.29
N VAL A 32 -22.80 32.47 -12.14
CA VAL A 32 -22.48 31.47 -13.16
C VAL A 32 -21.04 31.02 -12.99
N CYS A 33 -20.82 29.72 -13.00
CA CYS A 33 -19.49 29.10 -12.92
C CYS A 33 -19.07 28.62 -14.32
N LYS A 34 -17.92 29.12 -14.81
CA LYS A 34 -17.31 28.75 -16.10
C LYS A 34 -15.89 28.29 -15.90
N ASP A 35 -15.50 27.27 -16.66
CA ASP A 35 -14.14 26.74 -16.68
C ASP A 35 -13.17 27.63 -17.48
N LEU A 36 -11.92 27.17 -17.61
CA LEU A 36 -10.87 27.87 -18.35
C LEU A 36 -11.15 27.99 -19.85
N ASP A 37 -12.01 27.12 -20.40
CA ASP A 37 -12.46 27.18 -21.81
C ASP A 37 -13.70 28.06 -21.98
N GLY A 38 -14.27 28.59 -20.88
CA GLY A 38 -15.50 29.37 -20.86
C GLY A 38 -16.78 28.52 -20.87
N LYS A 39 -16.68 27.19 -20.69
CA LYS A 39 -17.81 26.29 -20.64
C LYS A 39 -18.46 26.29 -19.25
N PRO A 40 -19.78 26.10 -19.14
CA PRO A 40 -20.45 25.99 -17.87
C PRO A 40 -19.94 24.80 -17.05
N ILE A 41 -19.74 24.98 -15.74
CA ILE A 41 -19.36 23.90 -14.81
C ILE A 41 -20.64 23.35 -14.17
N ASP A 42 -21.15 22.23 -14.68
CA ASP A 42 -22.33 21.54 -14.16
C ASP A 42 -22.02 20.75 -12.89
N GLY A 43 -22.91 20.76 -11.89
CA GLY A 43 -22.81 19.96 -10.67
C GLY A 43 -21.62 20.29 -9.77
N ALA A 44 -21.02 21.48 -9.92
CA ALA A 44 -20.05 22.01 -8.97
C ALA A 44 -20.77 22.50 -7.71
N THR A 45 -20.07 22.58 -6.59
CA THR A 45 -20.58 23.10 -5.32
C THR A 45 -19.94 24.43 -5.01
N VAL A 46 -20.76 25.46 -4.74
CA VAL A 46 -20.35 26.79 -4.26
C VAL A 46 -20.60 26.82 -2.75
N GLU A 47 -19.52 26.80 -1.98
CA GLU A 47 -19.57 26.80 -0.51
C GLU A 47 -19.29 28.21 0.02
N TRP A 48 -20.17 28.72 0.84
CA TRP A 48 -20.07 30.02 1.50
C TRP A 48 -19.79 29.80 2.98
N GLN A 49 -18.63 30.21 3.45
CA GLN A 49 -18.22 30.09 4.85
C GLN A 49 -18.11 31.48 5.48
N GLY A 50 -18.98 31.80 6.40
CA GLY A 50 -18.95 33.06 7.15
C GLY A 50 -17.70 33.18 8.02
N THR A 51 -16.96 34.29 7.86
CA THR A 51 -15.70 34.50 8.59
C THR A 51 -15.92 34.94 10.03
N GLU A 52 -17.07 35.55 10.33
CA GLU A 52 -17.40 36.13 11.64
C GLU A 52 -18.60 35.43 12.31
N THR A 53 -19.47 34.80 11.52
CA THR A 53 -20.75 34.26 12.00
C THR A 53 -20.78 32.75 12.12
N GLY A 54 -19.81 32.05 11.52
CA GLY A 54 -19.79 30.60 11.45
C GLY A 54 -20.84 29.96 10.53
N HIS A 55 -21.70 30.77 9.87
CA HIS A 55 -22.68 30.26 8.94
C HIS A 55 -22.05 29.61 7.73
N GLN A 56 -22.59 28.48 7.29
CA GLN A 56 -22.13 27.75 6.11
C GLN A 56 -23.32 27.47 5.20
N TYR A 57 -23.12 27.71 3.90
CA TYR A 57 -24.12 27.44 2.86
C TYR A 57 -23.42 26.68 1.72
N SER A 58 -24.15 25.75 1.11
CA SER A 58 -23.65 24.92 0.03
C SER A 58 -24.67 24.86 -1.10
N ILE A 59 -24.30 25.31 -2.28
CA ILE A 59 -25.19 25.49 -3.42
C ILE A 59 -24.60 24.77 -4.63
N LYS A 60 -25.41 23.95 -5.31
CA LYS A 60 -24.95 23.23 -6.51
C LYS A 60 -25.24 24.02 -7.78
N THR A 61 -24.33 24.00 -8.74
CA THR A 61 -24.57 24.54 -10.08
C THR A 61 -25.42 23.58 -10.92
N ASN A 62 -26.21 24.15 -11.82
CA ASN A 62 -27.01 23.42 -12.81
C ASN A 62 -26.19 23.18 -14.10
N LYS A 63 -26.81 22.53 -15.11
CA LYS A 63 -26.19 22.25 -16.43
C LYS A 63 -25.71 23.48 -17.19
N LYS A 64 -26.19 24.67 -16.84
CA LYS A 64 -25.72 25.94 -17.41
C LYS A 64 -24.64 26.60 -16.56
N GLY A 65 -24.16 25.93 -15.50
CA GLY A 65 -23.20 26.47 -14.55
C GLY A 65 -23.80 27.49 -13.58
N GLU A 66 -25.13 27.71 -13.61
CA GLU A 66 -25.82 28.71 -12.77
C GLU A 66 -26.05 28.17 -11.37
N TYR A 67 -25.91 29.02 -10.36
CA TYR A 67 -26.30 28.74 -9.00
C TYR A 67 -27.16 29.89 -8.41
N PHE A 68 -28.04 29.55 -7.50
CA PHE A 68 -28.90 30.49 -6.82
C PHE A 68 -29.26 29.99 -5.42
N SER A 69 -29.25 30.87 -4.45
CA SER A 69 -29.75 30.59 -3.10
C SER A 69 -30.47 31.81 -2.52
N LEU A 70 -31.58 31.56 -1.83
CA LEU A 70 -32.21 32.48 -0.94
C LEU A 70 -31.80 32.19 0.50
N GLY A 71 -31.70 33.20 1.32
CA GLY A 71 -31.52 33.01 2.75
C GLY A 71 -30.08 33.07 3.24
N ILE A 72 -29.14 33.64 2.46
CA ILE A 72 -27.80 33.95 2.94
C ILE A 72 -27.86 35.15 3.87
N SER A 73 -27.35 35.01 5.10
CA SER A 73 -27.30 36.10 6.07
C SER A 73 -26.25 37.14 5.66
N PRO A 74 -26.50 38.45 5.90
CA PRO A 74 -25.45 39.47 5.69
C PRO A 74 -24.21 39.17 6.52
N GLY A 75 -23.02 39.44 5.95
CA GLY A 75 -21.74 39.19 6.60
C GLY A 75 -20.59 39.09 5.61
N LYS A 76 -19.41 38.73 6.11
CA LYS A 76 -18.23 38.45 5.28
C LYS A 76 -18.04 36.94 5.12
N TYR A 77 -17.75 36.53 3.93
CA TYR A 77 -17.64 35.12 3.54
C TYR A 77 -16.35 34.82 2.79
N ASN A 78 -15.78 33.66 3.08
CA ASN A 78 -14.88 32.98 2.18
C ASN A 78 -15.72 32.01 1.34
N ILE A 79 -15.55 32.05 0.02
CA ILE A 79 -16.38 31.28 -0.90
C ILE A 79 -15.49 30.36 -1.70
N LYS A 80 -15.85 29.09 -1.76
CA LYS A 80 -15.10 28.04 -2.48
C LYS A 80 -15.97 27.46 -3.57
N LEU A 81 -15.39 27.30 -4.77
CA LEU A 81 -15.96 26.49 -5.84
C LEU A 81 -15.27 25.13 -5.84
N THR A 82 -16.04 24.08 -5.63
CA THR A 82 -15.53 22.70 -5.62
C THR A 82 -16.24 21.88 -6.71
N LYS A 83 -15.47 20.96 -7.34
CA LYS A 83 -16.03 19.99 -8.28
C LYS A 83 -15.44 18.62 -7.97
N ASP A 84 -16.29 17.60 -7.85
CA ASP A 84 -15.89 16.24 -7.50
C ASP A 84 -15.03 16.16 -6.22
N GLY A 85 -15.41 16.99 -5.21
CA GLY A 85 -14.71 17.05 -3.92
C GLY A 85 -13.40 17.85 -3.93
N LYS A 86 -13.04 18.47 -5.05
CA LYS A 86 -11.80 19.22 -5.22
C LYS A 86 -12.08 20.71 -5.36
N GLU A 87 -11.35 21.53 -4.59
CA GLU A 87 -11.42 23.00 -4.72
C GLU A 87 -10.81 23.40 -6.09
N ILE A 88 -11.58 24.19 -6.85
CA ILE A 88 -11.15 24.72 -8.18
C ILE A 88 -10.76 26.18 -8.07
N TYR A 89 -11.50 26.93 -7.23
CA TYR A 89 -11.27 28.36 -7.06
C TYR A 89 -11.88 28.84 -5.72
N HIS A 90 -11.39 29.98 -5.21
CA HIS A 90 -12.00 30.63 -4.05
C HIS A 90 -11.93 32.15 -4.12
N PHE A 91 -12.90 32.79 -3.47
CA PHE A 91 -12.88 34.20 -3.12
C PHE A 91 -12.77 34.34 -1.61
N SER A 92 -11.98 35.31 -1.14
CA SER A 92 -11.85 35.60 0.29
C SER A 92 -12.41 36.96 0.61
N GLY A 93 -13.10 37.07 1.78
CA GLY A 93 -13.57 38.34 2.29
C GLY A 93 -14.71 38.99 1.50
N VAL A 94 -15.52 38.22 0.80
CA VAL A 94 -16.69 38.73 0.05
C VAL A 94 -17.74 39.23 1.05
N THR A 95 -18.17 40.49 0.89
CA THR A 95 -19.20 41.08 1.75
C THR A 95 -20.57 40.87 1.11
N VAL A 96 -21.49 40.28 1.88
CA VAL A 96 -22.91 40.13 1.54
C VAL A 96 -23.70 41.14 2.37
N GLY A 97 -24.36 42.06 1.68
CA GLY A 97 -25.24 43.08 2.30
C GLY A 97 -26.68 42.63 2.32
N MET A 98 -27.60 43.61 2.27
CA MET A 98 -29.05 43.39 2.20
C MET A 98 -29.54 43.17 0.77
N ASP A 99 -28.77 43.61 -0.23
CA ASP A 99 -29.12 43.50 -1.64
C ASP A 99 -28.69 42.16 -2.20
N GLU A 100 -29.32 41.75 -3.31
CA GLU A 100 -28.91 40.56 -4.07
C GLU A 100 -27.44 40.63 -4.49
N VAL A 101 -26.69 39.59 -4.23
CA VAL A 101 -25.30 39.49 -4.62
C VAL A 101 -25.15 38.58 -5.85
N THR A 102 -24.56 39.12 -6.92
CA THR A 102 -24.17 38.33 -8.07
C THR A 102 -22.66 38.09 -8.01
N LEU A 103 -22.25 36.82 -7.98
CA LEU A 103 -20.84 36.43 -7.96
C LEU A 103 -20.61 35.34 -9.00
N ASP A 104 -19.93 35.70 -10.08
CA ASP A 104 -19.59 34.77 -11.16
C ASP A 104 -18.19 34.20 -10.92
N PHE A 105 -18.01 32.91 -11.16
CA PHE A 105 -16.73 32.23 -11.24
C PHE A 105 -16.38 32.03 -12.72
N ASP A 106 -15.70 32.99 -13.33
CA ASP A 106 -15.14 32.86 -14.67
C ASP A 106 -13.65 32.58 -14.53
N LEU A 107 -13.29 31.27 -14.48
CA LEU A 107 -11.92 30.87 -14.18
C LEU A 107 -10.91 31.44 -15.19
N LYS A 108 -11.30 31.65 -16.43
CA LYS A 108 -10.44 32.29 -17.46
C LYS A 108 -10.21 33.76 -17.16
N LYS A 109 -11.26 34.46 -16.76
CA LYS A 109 -11.20 35.91 -16.43
C LYS A 109 -10.41 36.12 -15.13
N GLU A 110 -10.68 35.28 -14.13
CA GLU A 110 -9.99 35.34 -12.83
C GLU A 110 -8.50 35.02 -12.97
N GLN A 111 -8.13 34.01 -13.76
CA GLN A 111 -6.73 33.70 -14.06
C GLN A 111 -6.03 34.89 -14.74
N THR A 112 -6.72 35.56 -15.67
CA THR A 112 -6.17 36.73 -16.35
C THR A 112 -6.06 37.94 -15.41
N ALA A 113 -7.01 38.11 -14.47
CA ALA A 113 -6.97 39.18 -13.49
C ALA A 113 -5.90 38.94 -12.41
N ALA A 114 -5.74 37.72 -11.95
CA ALA A 114 -4.68 37.32 -11.01
C ALA A 114 -3.28 37.53 -11.62
N ALA A 115 -3.10 37.18 -12.90
CA ALA A 115 -1.86 37.44 -13.62
C ALA A 115 -1.55 38.95 -13.73
N LYS A 116 -2.56 39.78 -13.98
CA LYS A 116 -2.40 41.23 -14.01
C LYS A 116 -2.17 41.86 -12.62
N GLY A 117 -2.81 41.35 -11.60
CA GLY A 117 -2.71 41.90 -10.24
C GLY A 117 -1.42 41.51 -9.51
N GLN A 118 -0.78 40.40 -9.90
CA GLN A 118 0.49 39.93 -9.30
C GLN A 118 1.74 40.38 -10.09
N GLY A 119 1.61 41.19 -11.16
CA GLY A 119 2.75 41.59 -11.98
C GLY A 119 3.38 40.44 -12.79
N VAL A 120 2.64 39.32 -12.92
CA VAL A 120 3.09 38.15 -13.70
C VAL A 120 3.01 38.48 -15.20
N SER A 121 4.09 38.24 -15.90
CA SER A 121 4.13 38.45 -17.35
C SER A 121 3.20 37.48 -18.11
N PRO A 122 2.75 37.82 -19.34
CA PRO A 122 1.93 36.88 -20.12
C PRO A 122 2.60 35.51 -20.36
N GLU A 123 3.95 35.47 -20.42
CA GLU A 123 4.72 34.24 -20.53
C GLU A 123 4.66 33.40 -19.24
N GLU A 124 4.80 34.03 -18.08
CA GLU A 124 4.68 33.35 -16.80
C GLU A 124 3.26 32.82 -16.56
N ALA A 125 2.22 33.59 -16.91
CA ALA A 125 0.82 33.14 -16.84
C ALA A 125 0.58 31.90 -17.73
N LYS A 126 1.19 31.88 -18.94
CA LYS A 126 1.14 30.72 -19.84
C LYS A 126 1.86 29.50 -19.23
N ALA A 127 3.04 29.70 -18.67
CA ALA A 127 3.81 28.65 -18.04
C ALA A 127 3.06 28.02 -16.84
N ILE A 128 2.40 28.86 -16.01
CA ILE A 128 1.55 28.40 -14.90
C ILE A 128 0.37 27.57 -15.42
N ALA A 129 -0.30 28.04 -16.50
CA ALA A 129 -1.42 27.32 -17.08
C ALA A 129 -1.00 25.96 -17.67
N GLU A 130 0.14 25.91 -18.35
CA GLU A 130 0.71 24.66 -18.88
C GLU A 130 1.10 23.70 -17.75
N GLN A 131 1.68 24.22 -16.68
CA GLN A 131 2.02 23.41 -15.50
C GLN A 131 0.77 22.83 -14.82
N GLN A 132 -0.30 23.64 -14.66
CA GLN A 132 -1.57 23.18 -14.11
C GLN A 132 -2.26 22.13 -15.00
N ALA A 133 -2.25 22.34 -16.32
CA ALA A 133 -2.79 21.37 -17.28
C ALA A 133 -2.02 20.04 -17.23
N LYS A 134 -0.68 20.11 -17.15
CA LYS A 134 0.18 18.94 -16.99
C LYS A 134 -0.09 18.21 -15.69
N ALA A 135 -0.21 18.93 -14.57
CA ALA A 135 -0.54 18.35 -13.26
C ALA A 135 -1.93 17.68 -13.25
N SER A 136 -2.93 18.31 -13.88
CA SER A 136 -4.28 17.75 -14.02
C SER A 136 -4.28 16.46 -14.87
N LYS A 137 -3.56 16.46 -16.00
CA LYS A 137 -3.40 15.27 -16.83
C LYS A 137 -2.74 14.14 -16.05
N GLU A 138 -1.67 14.44 -15.33
CA GLU A 138 -0.97 13.46 -14.48
C GLU A 138 -1.90 12.85 -13.41
N GLN A 139 -2.69 13.68 -12.73
CA GLN A 139 -3.65 13.20 -11.73
C GLN A 139 -4.70 12.28 -12.33
N ASN A 140 -5.22 12.60 -13.52
CA ASN A 140 -6.18 11.76 -14.22
C ASN A 140 -5.56 10.43 -14.64
N THR A 141 -4.32 10.45 -15.12
CA THR A 141 -3.56 9.22 -15.43
C THR A 141 -3.36 8.35 -14.19
N VAL A 142 -2.92 8.94 -13.07
CA VAL A 142 -2.75 8.20 -11.80
C VAL A 142 -4.07 7.60 -11.32
N LYS A 143 -5.18 8.33 -11.40
CA LYS A 143 -6.51 7.81 -11.05
C LYS A 143 -6.88 6.59 -11.91
N ALA A 144 -6.76 6.71 -13.23
CA ALA A 144 -7.09 5.64 -14.16
C ALA A 144 -6.16 4.41 -13.96
N LEU A 145 -4.87 4.62 -13.68
CA LEU A 145 -3.95 3.53 -13.34
C LEU A 145 -4.35 2.82 -12.04
N ASN A 146 -4.77 3.55 -11.01
CA ASN A 146 -5.24 2.95 -9.75
C ASN A 146 -6.52 2.12 -9.95
N GLU A 147 -7.43 2.56 -10.80
CA GLU A 147 -8.61 1.78 -11.20
C GLU A 147 -8.21 0.48 -11.91
N LYS A 148 -7.27 0.54 -12.85
CA LYS A 148 -6.72 -0.65 -13.53
C LYS A 148 -6.00 -1.60 -12.58
N LEU A 149 -5.18 -1.09 -11.66
CA LEU A 149 -4.52 -1.91 -10.63
C LEU A 149 -5.52 -2.61 -9.71
N THR A 150 -6.60 -1.93 -9.35
CA THR A 150 -7.68 -2.51 -8.54
C THR A 150 -8.43 -3.60 -9.29
N GLU A 151 -8.76 -3.38 -10.57
CA GLU A 151 -9.40 -4.37 -11.43
C GLU A 151 -8.50 -5.60 -11.63
N ALA A 152 -7.21 -5.40 -11.93
CA ALA A 152 -6.25 -6.48 -12.12
C ALA A 152 -6.05 -7.29 -10.84
N LYS A 153 -6.01 -6.62 -9.67
CA LYS A 153 -5.96 -7.30 -8.39
C LYS A 153 -7.18 -8.17 -8.16
N ALA A 154 -8.38 -7.66 -8.41
CA ALA A 154 -9.62 -8.42 -8.27
C ALA A 154 -9.65 -9.65 -9.19
N ALA A 155 -9.18 -9.51 -10.44
CA ALA A 155 -9.05 -10.62 -11.37
C ALA A 155 -8.04 -11.67 -10.87
N SER A 156 -6.88 -11.23 -10.37
CA SER A 156 -5.86 -12.13 -9.79
C SER A 156 -6.36 -12.88 -8.57
N ASP A 157 -7.06 -12.19 -7.66
CA ASP A 157 -7.65 -12.78 -6.45
C ASP A 157 -8.73 -13.83 -6.81
N ALA A 158 -9.43 -13.63 -7.91
CA ALA A 158 -10.38 -14.60 -8.49
C ALA A 158 -9.70 -15.75 -9.27
N GLY A 159 -8.38 -15.69 -9.45
CA GLY A 159 -7.62 -16.67 -10.25
C GLY A 159 -7.71 -16.47 -11.77
N ASP A 160 -8.34 -15.39 -12.24
CA ASP A 160 -8.41 -15.01 -13.65
C ASP A 160 -7.17 -14.20 -14.06
N PHE A 161 -6.05 -14.92 -14.17
CA PHE A 161 -4.76 -14.29 -14.48
C PHE A 161 -4.69 -13.73 -15.90
N GLU A 162 -5.42 -14.28 -16.86
CA GLU A 162 -5.45 -13.76 -18.23
C GLU A 162 -6.11 -12.38 -18.27
N LYS A 163 -7.22 -12.21 -17.56
CA LYS A 163 -7.83 -10.89 -17.39
C LYS A 163 -6.90 -9.93 -16.67
N ALA A 164 -6.26 -10.36 -15.61
CA ALA A 164 -5.29 -9.52 -14.88
C ALA A 164 -4.16 -9.05 -15.79
N ILE A 165 -3.57 -9.95 -16.59
CA ILE A 165 -2.51 -9.63 -17.55
C ILE A 165 -3.01 -8.64 -18.61
N SER A 166 -4.20 -8.85 -19.15
CA SER A 166 -4.81 -7.94 -20.15
C SER A 166 -4.95 -6.52 -19.60
N VAL A 167 -5.56 -6.39 -18.41
CA VAL A 167 -5.76 -5.09 -17.75
C VAL A 167 -4.44 -4.40 -17.41
N LEU A 168 -3.41 -5.14 -16.99
CA LEU A 168 -2.10 -4.60 -16.66
C LEU A 168 -1.31 -4.21 -17.91
N ASN A 169 -1.47 -4.91 -19.03
CA ASN A 169 -0.93 -4.48 -20.32
C ASN A 169 -1.55 -3.15 -20.78
N GLU A 170 -2.85 -2.95 -20.60
CA GLU A 170 -3.47 -1.65 -20.85
C GLU A 170 -2.88 -0.57 -19.93
N ALA A 171 -2.67 -0.87 -18.65
CA ALA A 171 -2.08 0.05 -17.70
C ALA A 171 -0.63 0.44 -18.08
N THR A 172 0.21 -0.52 -18.53
CA THR A 172 1.56 -0.23 -19.01
C THR A 172 1.56 0.61 -20.28
N ALA A 173 0.56 0.46 -21.16
CA ALA A 173 0.38 1.29 -22.34
C ALA A 173 -0.05 2.72 -22.01
N MET A 174 -0.80 2.92 -20.90
CA MET A 174 -1.19 4.26 -20.43
C MET A 174 0.01 5.04 -19.86
N ASP A 175 0.85 4.38 -19.05
CA ASP A 175 2.09 4.95 -18.51
C ASP A 175 3.14 3.85 -18.27
N SER A 176 4.08 3.75 -19.18
CA SER A 176 5.16 2.75 -19.13
C SER A 176 6.26 3.09 -18.11
N THR A 177 6.18 4.23 -17.42
CA THR A 177 7.21 4.69 -16.47
C THR A 177 6.94 4.29 -15.03
N ARG A 178 5.79 3.67 -14.75
CA ARG A 178 5.36 3.28 -13.39
C ARG A 178 5.88 1.89 -13.03
N ASP A 179 6.87 1.85 -12.15
CA ASP A 179 7.48 0.61 -11.65
C ASP A 179 6.44 -0.37 -11.05
N LEU A 180 5.47 0.14 -10.28
CA LEU A 180 4.43 -0.68 -9.66
C LEU A 180 3.56 -1.41 -10.69
N VAL A 181 3.26 -0.80 -11.83
CA VAL A 181 2.43 -1.44 -12.87
C VAL A 181 3.17 -2.62 -13.48
N TRP A 182 4.45 -2.46 -13.82
CA TRP A 182 5.30 -3.55 -14.31
C TRP A 182 5.47 -4.66 -13.27
N PHE A 183 5.66 -4.29 -12.00
CA PHE A 183 5.75 -5.25 -10.91
C PHE A 183 4.47 -6.10 -10.78
N GLN A 184 3.29 -5.50 -10.90
CA GLN A 184 2.03 -6.25 -10.84
C GLN A 184 1.81 -7.11 -12.09
N LEU A 185 2.21 -6.64 -13.27
CA LEU A 185 2.18 -7.44 -14.49
C LEU A 185 3.08 -8.68 -14.38
N ALA A 186 4.29 -8.50 -13.86
CA ALA A 186 5.20 -9.61 -13.56
C ALA A 186 4.60 -10.62 -12.58
N ASN A 187 3.95 -10.14 -11.51
CA ASN A 187 3.25 -11.01 -10.56
C ASN A 187 2.11 -11.81 -11.24
N ALA A 188 1.34 -11.18 -12.13
CA ALA A 188 0.27 -11.87 -12.85
C ALA A 188 0.81 -12.96 -13.78
N TYR A 189 1.87 -12.70 -14.54
CA TYR A 189 2.56 -13.71 -15.34
C TYR A 189 3.12 -14.84 -14.47
N TYR A 190 3.80 -14.51 -13.36
CA TYR A 190 4.34 -15.49 -12.44
C TYR A 190 3.26 -16.41 -11.87
N ALA A 191 2.15 -15.85 -11.42
CA ALA A 191 1.03 -16.58 -10.83
C ALA A 191 0.26 -17.41 -11.88
N SER A 192 0.22 -16.96 -13.13
CA SER A 192 -0.42 -17.69 -14.24
C SER A 192 0.36 -18.90 -14.73
N ALA A 193 1.70 -18.89 -14.54
CA ALA A 193 2.58 -19.94 -15.05
C ALA A 193 2.24 -21.36 -14.55
N PRO A 194 1.93 -21.61 -13.25
CA PRO A 194 1.54 -22.95 -12.79
C PRO A 194 0.23 -23.46 -13.37
N LYS A 195 -0.58 -22.59 -13.95
CA LYS A 195 -1.86 -22.96 -14.60
C LYS A 195 -1.68 -23.47 -16.03
N GLN A 196 -0.51 -23.26 -16.61
CA GLN A 196 -0.19 -23.74 -17.95
C GLN A 196 0.08 -25.24 -17.92
N THR A 197 -0.53 -25.96 -18.83
CA THR A 197 -0.33 -27.41 -19.05
C THR A 197 0.90 -27.67 -19.94
N ASP A 198 1.18 -26.76 -20.87
CA ASP A 198 2.35 -26.80 -21.74
C ASP A 198 3.61 -26.34 -20.95
N PRO A 199 4.64 -27.18 -20.82
CA PRO A 199 5.89 -26.83 -20.13
C PRO A 199 6.63 -25.63 -20.74
N ASP A 200 6.58 -25.45 -22.05
CA ASP A 200 7.26 -24.36 -22.74
C ASP A 200 6.51 -23.03 -22.49
N GLU A 201 5.19 -23.02 -22.54
CA GLU A 201 4.40 -21.86 -22.21
C GLU A 201 4.56 -21.50 -20.72
N LYS A 202 4.60 -22.50 -19.83
CA LYS A 202 4.87 -22.28 -18.41
C LYS A 202 6.22 -21.62 -18.18
N LYS A 203 7.27 -22.13 -18.84
CA LYS A 203 8.60 -21.56 -18.76
C LYS A 203 8.63 -20.14 -19.31
N LYS A 204 8.04 -19.90 -20.46
CA LYS A 204 7.91 -18.59 -21.10
C LYS A 204 7.25 -17.56 -20.20
N ARG A 205 6.20 -17.95 -19.45
CA ARG A 205 5.53 -17.05 -18.50
C ARG A 205 6.46 -16.65 -17.34
N TYR A 206 7.27 -17.56 -16.81
CA TYR A 206 8.28 -17.21 -15.81
C TYR A 206 9.38 -16.31 -16.37
N GLU A 207 9.78 -16.52 -17.62
CA GLU A 207 10.78 -15.67 -18.31
C GLU A 207 10.20 -14.26 -18.55
N THR A 208 8.94 -14.15 -18.99
CA THR A 208 8.24 -12.86 -19.13
C THR A 208 8.15 -12.16 -17.77
N ALA A 209 7.73 -12.87 -16.72
CA ALA A 209 7.70 -12.31 -15.38
C ALA A 209 9.06 -11.79 -14.93
N SER A 210 10.16 -12.53 -15.23
CA SER A 210 11.51 -12.08 -14.91
C SER A 210 11.88 -10.78 -15.63
N ALA A 211 11.53 -10.65 -16.91
CA ALA A 211 11.79 -9.43 -17.69
C ALA A 211 11.02 -8.23 -17.14
N ASP A 212 9.73 -8.43 -16.80
CA ASP A 212 8.88 -7.37 -16.26
C ASP A 212 9.29 -6.97 -14.83
N PHE A 213 9.71 -7.92 -13.98
CA PHE A 213 10.31 -7.59 -12.68
C PHE A 213 11.60 -6.79 -12.83
N GLN A 214 12.47 -7.16 -13.77
CA GLN A 214 13.69 -6.40 -14.04
C GLN A 214 13.35 -4.98 -14.53
N LYS A 215 12.35 -4.85 -15.39
CA LYS A 215 11.86 -3.53 -15.85
C LYS A 215 11.35 -2.68 -14.68
N ALA A 216 10.58 -3.27 -13.77
CA ALA A 216 10.10 -2.58 -12.57
C ALA A 216 11.26 -2.11 -11.68
N ILE A 217 12.29 -2.95 -11.48
CA ILE A 217 13.50 -2.62 -10.73
C ILE A 217 14.24 -1.44 -11.35
N ASP A 218 14.46 -1.46 -12.67
CA ASP A 218 15.18 -0.41 -13.38
C ASP A 218 14.43 0.93 -13.30
N LEU A 219 13.12 0.92 -13.50
CA LEU A 219 12.27 2.10 -13.35
C LEU A 219 12.33 2.66 -11.92
N ARG A 220 12.23 1.80 -10.90
CA ARG A 220 12.31 2.23 -9.52
C ARG A 220 13.66 2.84 -9.17
N LYS A 221 14.76 2.23 -9.61
CA LYS A 221 16.12 2.75 -9.42
C LYS A 221 16.34 4.09 -10.12
N GLY A 222 15.72 4.29 -11.29
CA GLY A 222 15.79 5.53 -12.05
C GLY A 222 14.85 6.65 -11.54
N SER A 223 13.92 6.36 -10.63
CA SER A 223 12.93 7.31 -10.14
C SER A 223 13.47 8.14 -8.96
N GLU A 224 13.63 9.45 -9.15
CA GLU A 224 14.00 10.38 -8.06
C GLU A 224 12.99 10.35 -6.90
N GLN A 225 11.70 10.18 -7.19
CA GLN A 225 10.66 10.09 -6.17
C GLN A 225 10.77 8.81 -5.37
N ALA A 226 11.07 7.69 -6.04
CA ALA A 226 11.29 6.42 -5.35
C ALA A 226 12.53 6.47 -4.44
N GLN A 227 13.59 7.18 -4.85
CA GLN A 227 14.80 7.36 -4.04
C GLN A 227 14.56 8.18 -2.76
N LYS A 228 13.57 9.07 -2.77
CA LYS A 228 13.17 9.88 -1.60
C LYS A 228 12.23 9.12 -0.64
N ASP A 229 11.73 7.96 -1.04
CA ASP A 229 10.88 7.11 -0.22
C ASP A 229 11.74 6.42 0.86
N PRO A 230 11.48 6.61 2.17
CA PRO A 230 12.27 6.00 3.25
C PRO A 230 12.25 4.47 3.18
N ASP A 231 11.21 3.86 2.62
CA ASP A 231 11.09 2.42 2.42
C ASP A 231 11.62 1.95 1.06
N SER A 232 12.31 2.81 0.30
CA SER A 232 12.73 2.50 -1.07
C SER A 232 13.54 1.22 -1.16
N ASN A 233 14.53 1.04 -0.30
CA ASN A 233 15.39 -0.14 -0.29
C ASN A 233 14.60 -1.41 0.04
N LYS A 234 13.68 -1.35 1.00
CA LYS A 234 12.81 -2.48 1.36
C LYS A 234 11.88 -2.88 0.22
N LYS A 235 11.27 -1.89 -0.46
CA LYS A 235 10.44 -2.14 -1.64
C LYS A 235 11.25 -2.72 -2.79
N LEU A 236 12.44 -2.19 -3.03
CA LEU A 236 13.35 -2.70 -4.05
C LEU A 236 13.81 -4.13 -3.73
N ALA A 237 14.11 -4.44 -2.46
CA ALA A 237 14.43 -5.79 -2.02
C ALA A 237 13.28 -6.78 -2.27
N ALA A 238 12.02 -6.36 -2.07
CA ALA A 238 10.86 -7.17 -2.41
C ALA A 238 10.76 -7.44 -3.92
N TYR A 239 11.08 -6.46 -4.77
CA TYR A 239 11.13 -6.65 -6.23
C TYR A 239 12.21 -7.65 -6.62
N TYR A 240 13.42 -7.53 -6.06
CA TYR A 240 14.49 -8.50 -6.27
C TYR A 240 14.12 -9.90 -5.77
N ASN A 241 13.44 -10.03 -4.63
CA ASN A 241 12.97 -11.33 -4.14
C ASN A 241 12.04 -12.02 -5.16
N ASN A 242 11.10 -11.29 -5.75
CA ASN A 242 10.17 -11.86 -6.72
C ASN A 242 10.86 -12.18 -8.06
N LEU A 243 11.81 -11.34 -8.49
CA LEU A 243 12.67 -11.63 -9.64
C LEU A 243 13.47 -12.93 -9.43
N ALA A 244 14.06 -13.09 -8.24
CA ALA A 244 14.82 -14.30 -7.91
C ALA A 244 13.94 -15.56 -7.94
N GLN A 245 12.70 -15.48 -7.45
CA GLN A 245 11.74 -16.57 -7.56
C GLN A 245 11.42 -16.92 -9.02
N ALA A 246 11.24 -15.91 -9.88
CA ALA A 246 10.97 -16.11 -11.29
C ALA A 246 12.18 -16.75 -12.00
N TYR A 247 13.41 -16.32 -11.72
CA TYR A 247 14.62 -16.95 -12.19
C TYR A 247 14.75 -18.41 -11.75
N SER A 248 14.47 -18.70 -10.48
CA SER A 248 14.48 -20.07 -9.97
C SER A 248 13.49 -20.97 -10.73
N LYS A 249 12.28 -20.48 -10.98
CA LYS A 249 11.26 -21.23 -11.75
C LYS A 249 11.59 -21.40 -13.22
N SER A 250 12.44 -20.53 -13.78
CA SER A 250 12.97 -20.62 -15.14
C SER A 250 14.28 -21.44 -15.21
N ASN A 251 14.68 -22.10 -14.10
CA ASN A 251 15.93 -22.85 -13.95
C ASN A 251 17.20 -22.00 -14.09
N LYS A 252 17.11 -20.68 -13.86
CA LYS A 252 18.25 -19.75 -13.82
C LYS A 252 18.75 -19.62 -12.38
N ILE A 253 19.34 -20.72 -11.85
CA ILE A 253 19.62 -20.85 -10.42
C ILE A 253 20.64 -19.80 -9.94
N ASP A 254 21.75 -19.61 -10.67
CA ASP A 254 22.78 -18.66 -10.26
C ASP A 254 22.30 -17.20 -10.32
N ASP A 255 21.48 -16.84 -11.31
CA ASP A 255 20.83 -15.53 -11.36
C ASP A 255 19.89 -15.33 -10.16
N ALA A 256 19.15 -16.37 -9.77
CA ALA A 256 18.27 -16.32 -8.60
C ALA A 256 19.07 -16.06 -7.32
N LEU A 257 20.19 -16.76 -7.12
CA LEU A 257 21.05 -16.59 -5.94
C LEU A 257 21.68 -15.20 -5.86
N ALA A 258 22.21 -14.71 -6.98
CA ALA A 258 22.76 -13.36 -7.05
C ALA A 258 21.70 -12.32 -6.68
N THR A 259 20.48 -12.53 -7.18
CA THR A 259 19.34 -11.64 -6.97
C THR A 259 18.82 -11.67 -5.52
N TYR A 260 18.75 -12.86 -4.86
CA TYR A 260 18.47 -12.95 -3.43
C TYR A 260 19.51 -12.25 -2.56
N ASN A 261 20.80 -12.37 -2.93
CA ASN A 261 21.86 -11.66 -2.21
C ASN A 261 21.72 -10.14 -2.33
N GLN A 262 21.31 -9.61 -3.50
CA GLN A 262 21.01 -8.19 -3.66
C GLN A 262 19.83 -7.75 -2.78
N ALA A 263 18.77 -8.56 -2.70
CA ALA A 263 17.64 -8.28 -1.80
C ALA A 263 18.10 -8.22 -0.33
N ALA A 264 18.92 -9.16 0.12
CA ALA A 264 19.43 -9.21 1.49
C ALA A 264 20.33 -8.00 1.84
N GLN A 265 21.10 -7.49 0.88
CA GLN A 265 21.92 -6.28 1.06
C GLN A 265 21.08 -5.01 1.17
N LEU A 266 19.99 -4.92 0.42
CA LEU A 266 19.10 -3.77 0.43
C LEU A 266 18.19 -3.72 1.66
N ASP A 267 17.78 -4.86 2.18
CA ASP A 267 16.95 -5.00 3.37
C ASP A 267 17.57 -5.99 4.36
N PRO A 268 18.56 -5.56 5.15
CA PRO A 268 19.21 -6.43 6.15
C PRO A 268 18.25 -6.97 7.20
N ALA A 269 17.18 -6.24 7.53
CA ALA A 269 16.15 -6.71 8.46
C ALA A 269 15.33 -7.90 7.91
N GLY A 270 15.15 -7.97 6.59
CA GLY A 270 14.51 -9.07 5.88
C GLY A 270 15.46 -10.17 5.40
N ALA A 271 16.78 -10.05 5.65
CA ALA A 271 17.81 -10.90 5.07
C ALA A 271 17.59 -12.41 5.32
N ALA A 272 17.08 -12.77 6.50
CA ALA A 272 16.74 -14.15 6.82
C ALA A 272 15.76 -14.78 5.83
N MET A 273 14.76 -14.04 5.39
CA MET A 273 13.79 -14.51 4.39
C MET A 273 14.44 -14.76 3.04
N TYR A 274 15.30 -13.85 2.58
CA TYR A 274 15.95 -13.97 1.27
C TYR A 274 16.95 -15.12 1.24
N TYR A 275 17.75 -15.29 2.29
CA TYR A 275 18.66 -16.44 2.41
C TYR A 275 17.92 -17.77 2.56
N PHE A 276 16.79 -17.79 3.27
CA PHE A 276 15.93 -18.96 3.34
C PHE A 276 15.41 -19.37 1.96
N ASN A 277 14.92 -18.43 1.19
CA ASN A 277 14.43 -18.67 -0.18
C ASN A 277 15.58 -19.17 -1.08
N ALA A 278 16.77 -18.61 -0.97
CA ALA A 278 17.94 -19.10 -1.68
C ALA A 278 18.28 -20.55 -1.29
N GLY A 279 18.26 -20.88 0.00
CA GLY A 279 18.47 -22.25 0.51
C GLY A 279 17.45 -23.24 -0.04
N ALA A 280 16.16 -22.84 -0.10
CA ALA A 280 15.11 -23.68 -0.68
C ALA A 280 15.34 -23.93 -2.19
N VAL A 281 15.76 -22.91 -2.95
CA VAL A 281 16.12 -23.04 -4.37
C VAL A 281 17.29 -23.99 -4.54
N LEU A 282 18.32 -23.86 -3.73
CA LEU A 282 19.51 -24.71 -3.77
C LEU A 282 19.22 -26.16 -3.41
N THR A 283 18.33 -26.38 -2.41
CA THR A 283 17.85 -27.73 -2.05
C THR A 283 17.16 -28.39 -3.24
N ASN A 284 16.25 -27.67 -3.91
CA ASN A 284 15.53 -28.18 -5.07
C ASN A 284 16.45 -28.42 -6.28
N ALA A 285 17.54 -27.68 -6.39
CA ALA A 285 18.55 -27.84 -7.44
C ALA A 285 19.59 -28.93 -7.12
N GLY A 286 19.49 -29.60 -5.95
CA GLY A 286 20.46 -30.62 -5.51
C GLY A 286 21.83 -30.06 -5.10
N ARG A 287 21.95 -28.72 -4.94
CA ARG A 287 23.19 -28.05 -4.52
C ARG A 287 23.30 -28.04 -3.00
N THR A 288 23.44 -29.22 -2.43
CA THR A 288 23.30 -29.48 -0.99
C THR A 288 24.23 -28.63 -0.12
N ASP A 289 25.54 -28.52 -0.46
CA ASP A 289 26.49 -27.74 0.34
C ASP A 289 26.15 -26.24 0.34
N ASP A 290 25.78 -25.72 -0.81
CA ASP A 290 25.38 -24.33 -0.96
C ASP A 290 24.06 -24.07 -0.20
N ALA A 291 23.11 -25.05 -0.20
CA ALA A 291 21.87 -24.98 0.55
C ALA A 291 22.12 -24.88 2.07
N ILE A 292 23.02 -25.74 2.60
CA ILE A 292 23.41 -25.69 4.01
C ILE A 292 23.97 -24.31 4.36
N ALA A 293 24.90 -23.80 3.53
CA ALA A 293 25.49 -22.47 3.74
C ALA A 293 24.44 -21.34 3.69
N ALA A 294 23.44 -21.45 2.82
CA ALA A 294 22.33 -20.46 2.76
C ALA A 294 21.44 -20.52 4.00
N PHE A 295 21.14 -21.73 4.52
CA PHE A 295 20.40 -21.86 5.78
C PHE A 295 21.24 -21.39 6.99
N ASP A 296 22.55 -21.56 6.98
CA ASP A 296 23.42 -20.97 8.00
C ASP A 296 23.37 -19.45 8.00
N LYS A 297 23.37 -18.81 6.83
CA LYS A 297 23.15 -17.36 6.71
C LYS A 297 21.76 -16.94 7.21
N THR A 298 20.73 -17.76 6.93
CA THR A 298 19.39 -17.55 7.45
C THR A 298 19.40 -17.51 8.97
N LEU A 299 20.02 -18.51 9.60
CA LEU A 299 20.08 -18.66 11.06
C LEU A 299 20.99 -17.64 11.74
N ALA A 300 22.00 -17.14 11.03
CA ALA A 300 22.81 -16.02 11.50
C ALA A 300 22.00 -14.71 11.54
N ALA A 301 21.09 -14.52 10.58
CA ALA A 301 20.21 -13.36 10.52
C ALA A 301 18.98 -13.49 11.43
N ASP A 302 18.43 -14.70 11.58
CA ASP A 302 17.30 -15.01 12.43
C ASP A 302 17.45 -16.40 13.08
N PRO A 303 18.03 -16.49 14.30
CA PRO A 303 18.17 -17.75 15.02
C PRO A 303 16.84 -18.43 15.42
N THR A 304 15.72 -17.74 15.32
CA THR A 304 14.39 -18.27 15.67
C THR A 304 13.66 -18.90 14.49
N LYS A 305 14.25 -18.89 13.29
CA LYS A 305 13.66 -19.43 12.07
C LYS A 305 13.64 -20.96 12.08
N ALA A 306 12.65 -21.56 12.74
CA ALA A 306 12.54 -23.02 12.93
C ALA A 306 12.72 -23.79 11.61
N LEU A 307 12.01 -23.41 10.53
CA LEU A 307 12.11 -24.11 9.25
C LEU A 307 13.52 -24.11 8.63
N ALA A 308 14.36 -23.13 8.94
CA ALA A 308 15.74 -23.13 8.45
C ALA A 308 16.57 -24.25 9.09
N TYR A 309 16.37 -24.53 10.36
CA TYR A 309 16.98 -25.71 11.02
C TYR A 309 16.49 -27.02 10.41
N TYR A 310 15.18 -27.16 10.18
CA TYR A 310 14.63 -28.34 9.53
C TYR A 310 15.26 -28.59 8.16
N TRP A 311 15.26 -27.59 7.27
CA TRP A 311 15.80 -27.74 5.94
C TRP A 311 17.32 -27.91 5.92
N LYS A 312 18.05 -27.29 6.87
CA LYS A 312 19.47 -27.59 7.07
C LYS A 312 19.66 -29.06 7.42
N GLY A 313 18.88 -29.60 8.36
CA GLY A 313 18.90 -31.03 8.74
C GLY A 313 18.62 -31.95 7.56
N ILE A 314 17.62 -31.63 6.73
CA ILE A 314 17.29 -32.39 5.49
C ILE A 314 18.47 -32.39 4.51
N ASN A 315 19.14 -31.29 4.30
CA ASN A 315 20.29 -31.24 3.41
C ASN A 315 21.50 -31.98 3.99
N LEU A 316 21.73 -31.91 5.30
CA LEU A 316 22.78 -32.66 5.99
C LEU A 316 22.54 -34.17 5.90
N ILE A 317 21.32 -34.66 6.20
CA ILE A 317 21.01 -36.08 6.13
C ILE A 317 21.10 -36.62 4.69
N GLY A 318 20.89 -35.80 3.68
CA GLY A 318 21.13 -36.15 2.27
C GLY A 318 22.60 -36.49 1.96
N LYS A 319 23.53 -36.12 2.85
CA LYS A 319 24.96 -36.45 2.76
C LYS A 319 25.36 -37.64 3.65
N ALA A 320 24.40 -38.28 4.32
CA ALA A 320 24.67 -39.41 5.18
C ALA A 320 25.23 -40.60 4.38
N THR A 321 26.07 -41.38 5.06
CA THR A 321 26.68 -42.59 4.52
C THR A 321 26.21 -43.81 5.30
N VAL A 322 26.48 -45.01 4.80
CA VAL A 322 26.23 -46.26 5.53
C VAL A 322 27.49 -46.69 6.21
N GLY A 323 27.46 -46.83 7.54
CA GLY A 323 28.56 -47.30 8.36
C GLY A 323 28.80 -48.80 8.23
N LYS A 324 29.88 -49.30 8.85
CA LYS A 324 30.26 -50.74 8.85
C LYS A 324 29.26 -51.66 9.49
N ASP A 325 28.43 -51.15 10.38
CA ASP A 325 27.32 -51.83 11.07
C ASP A 325 25.97 -51.74 10.35
N ASN A 326 26.01 -51.30 9.11
CA ASN A 326 24.87 -51.07 8.23
C ASN A 326 23.90 -49.97 8.76
N LYS A 327 24.39 -49.12 9.68
CA LYS A 327 23.63 -47.97 10.19
C LYS A 327 23.95 -46.70 9.41
N MET A 328 23.00 -45.78 9.35
CA MET A 328 23.21 -44.48 8.76
C MET A 328 24.12 -43.61 9.62
N VAL A 329 25.15 -43.07 9.03
CA VAL A 329 26.08 -42.11 9.65
C VAL A 329 25.83 -40.75 9.01
N ALA A 330 25.11 -39.91 9.73
CA ALA A 330 24.84 -38.55 9.29
C ALA A 330 26.01 -37.62 9.63
N PRO A 331 26.23 -36.55 8.84
CA PRO A 331 27.20 -35.52 9.16
C PRO A 331 26.93 -34.84 10.51
N ASP A 332 27.98 -34.29 11.12
CA ASP A 332 27.90 -33.47 12.32
C ASP A 332 26.89 -32.32 12.11
N GLY A 333 26.14 -31.96 13.15
CA GLY A 333 25.12 -30.92 13.11
C GLY A 333 23.75 -31.38 12.63
N THR A 334 23.61 -32.64 12.12
CA THR A 334 22.31 -33.15 11.63
C THR A 334 21.30 -33.30 12.77
N ALA A 335 21.71 -33.96 13.86
CA ALA A 335 20.83 -34.15 15.02
C ALA A 335 20.47 -32.82 15.68
N GLU A 336 21.45 -31.95 15.87
CA GLU A 336 21.27 -30.61 16.45
C GLU A 336 20.28 -29.77 15.63
N ALA A 337 20.36 -29.86 14.32
CA ALA A 337 19.43 -29.11 13.45
C ALA A 337 17.97 -29.56 13.65
N PHE A 338 17.68 -30.87 13.65
CA PHE A 338 16.33 -31.36 13.88
C PHE A 338 15.87 -31.13 15.33
N GLN A 339 16.74 -31.28 16.33
CA GLN A 339 16.43 -30.97 17.72
C GLN A 339 16.06 -29.49 17.89
N LYS A 340 16.84 -28.61 17.29
CA LYS A 340 16.58 -27.16 17.35
C LYS A 340 15.27 -26.77 16.67
N TYR A 341 14.94 -27.41 15.55
CA TYR A 341 13.62 -27.26 14.94
C TYR A 341 12.51 -27.65 15.92
N LEU A 342 12.62 -28.83 16.56
CA LEU A 342 11.62 -29.34 17.52
C LEU A 342 11.51 -28.50 18.80
N GLU A 343 12.59 -27.85 19.25
CA GLU A 343 12.55 -26.88 20.35
C GLU A 343 11.73 -25.64 19.99
N LEU A 344 11.90 -25.12 18.78
CA LEU A 344 11.27 -23.87 18.33
C LEU A 344 9.83 -24.10 17.86
N ASP A 345 9.56 -25.24 17.24
CA ASP A 345 8.25 -25.57 16.66
C ASP A 345 7.89 -27.06 16.90
N PRO A 346 7.61 -27.46 18.16
CA PRO A 346 7.38 -28.86 18.53
C PRO A 346 6.14 -29.47 17.90
N ASN A 347 5.18 -28.66 17.48
CA ASN A 347 3.91 -29.05 16.86
C ASN A 347 3.80 -28.59 15.39
N GLY A 348 4.89 -28.13 14.81
CA GLY A 348 4.94 -27.68 13.43
C GLY A 348 4.69 -28.82 12.45
N SER A 349 4.35 -28.46 11.22
CA SER A 349 4.01 -29.42 10.17
C SER A 349 5.13 -30.44 9.87
N MET A 350 6.39 -30.11 10.18
CA MET A 350 7.56 -30.99 9.98
C MET A 350 8.00 -31.73 11.25
N ALA A 351 7.28 -31.55 12.38
CA ALA A 351 7.73 -32.09 13.67
C ALA A 351 7.82 -33.63 13.68
N GLN A 352 6.85 -34.32 13.07
CA GLN A 352 6.89 -35.79 13.01
C GLN A 352 8.06 -36.25 12.12
N THR A 353 8.24 -35.61 10.95
CA THR A 353 9.36 -35.96 10.05
C THR A 353 10.71 -35.71 10.72
N ALA A 354 10.88 -34.63 11.48
CA ALA A 354 12.11 -34.36 12.21
C ALA A 354 12.40 -35.43 13.27
N LYS A 355 11.38 -35.94 14.01
CA LYS A 355 11.51 -37.05 14.96
C LYS A 355 11.91 -38.35 14.26
N ASP A 356 11.31 -38.65 13.13
CA ASP A 356 11.61 -39.85 12.34
C ASP A 356 13.05 -39.81 11.81
N MET A 357 13.53 -38.63 11.38
CA MET A 357 14.91 -38.44 10.92
C MET A 357 15.90 -38.63 12.10
N LEU A 358 15.63 -38.08 13.29
CA LEU A 358 16.44 -38.35 14.49
C LEU A 358 16.51 -39.84 14.81
N GLY A 359 15.38 -40.53 14.76
CA GLY A 359 15.33 -41.98 14.94
C GLY A 359 16.16 -42.76 13.94
N THR A 360 16.12 -42.34 12.66
CA THR A 360 16.87 -42.96 11.56
C THR A 360 18.39 -42.88 11.75
N ILE A 361 18.90 -41.78 12.31
CA ILE A 361 20.34 -41.60 12.60
C ILE A 361 20.71 -42.09 14.02
N GLY A 362 19.81 -42.71 14.73
CA GLY A 362 20.05 -43.24 16.10
C GLY A 362 20.17 -42.16 17.18
N ALA A 363 19.71 -40.94 16.92
CA ALA A 363 19.73 -39.83 17.87
C ALA A 363 18.45 -39.85 18.72
N THR A 364 18.58 -39.53 20.01
CA THR A 364 17.42 -39.42 20.93
C THR A 364 16.72 -38.05 20.69
N VAL A 365 15.39 -38.07 20.78
CA VAL A 365 14.60 -36.83 20.77
C VAL A 365 14.68 -36.20 22.16
N GLU A 366 15.49 -35.15 22.30
CA GLU A 366 15.51 -34.34 23.51
C GLU A 366 14.32 -33.38 23.51
N THR A 367 13.25 -33.75 24.16
CA THR A 367 12.12 -32.84 24.40
C THR A 367 12.40 -32.02 25.63
N GLY A 368 12.54 -30.70 25.52
CA GLY A 368 12.69 -29.77 26.65
C GLY A 368 11.47 -29.69 27.60
N PHE A 369 10.47 -30.51 27.40
CA PHE A 369 9.34 -30.71 28.29
C PHE A 369 9.63 -31.85 29.26
N GLY A 370 10.27 -31.56 30.42
CA GLY A 370 10.33 -32.54 31.48
C GLY A 370 11.50 -32.52 32.45
N THR A 371 12.39 -31.55 32.44
CA THR A 371 13.39 -31.41 33.51
C THR A 371 13.01 -30.32 34.52
N ALA A 372 11.85 -30.52 35.20
CA ALA A 372 11.71 -29.98 36.54
C ALA A 372 12.71 -30.75 37.42
N LYS A 373 13.87 -30.13 37.72
CA LYS A 373 14.84 -30.65 38.69
C LYS A 373 14.11 -31.02 39.95
N LYS A 374 13.95 -32.35 40.27
CA LYS A 374 13.59 -32.82 41.57
C LYS A 374 14.66 -32.31 42.53
N LYS A 375 14.28 -31.40 43.43
CA LYS A 375 15.13 -31.02 44.56
C LYS A 375 15.42 -32.27 45.37
N PRO A 376 16.68 -32.54 45.77
CA PRO A 376 16.98 -33.68 46.65
C PRO A 376 16.28 -33.46 47.99
N VAL A 377 15.45 -34.43 48.41
CA VAL A 377 14.91 -34.51 49.76
C VAL A 377 16.07 -34.83 50.67
N LYS A 378 16.51 -33.88 51.49
CA LYS A 378 17.43 -34.15 52.60
C LYS A 378 16.72 -35.07 53.60
N LYS A 379 17.31 -36.26 53.81
CA LYS A 379 17.04 -37.10 55.01
C LYS A 379 17.76 -36.50 56.22
#